data_6427d0cb0525b126bee10b3c5239da87
#
_entry.id   6427d0cb0525b126bee10b3c5239da87
#
_cell.length_a   1.000
_cell.length_b   1.000
_cell.length_c   1.000
_cell.angle_alpha   90.00
_cell.angle_beta   90.00
_cell.angle_gamma   90.00
#
_symmetry.space_group_name_H-M   'P 1'
#
loop_
_entity.id
_entity.type
_entity.pdbx_description
1 polymer ?
#
loop_
_entity_poly.entity_id
_entity_poly.type
_entity_poly.pdbx_seq_one_letter_code
_entity_poly.pdbx_strand_id
1 'polypeptide(L)'
;RPQKLTPVPKAPSFIEGVINLRGSVIPVADMRKRFDQPIDEDTRKNRIVICTLAKRNIGLLVDEVKEVKRFTRKEIAPSPQFIQGAQADYFLGVARRDDDLIMLVDLEKVLSSEEKIELHKLTHD
;
A
#
# COMPACT_ATOMS: atom_id res chain seq x y z
N ARG A 1 -3.88 7.30 -13.76
CA ARG A 1 -4.37 6.80 -15.03
C ARG A 1 -4.70 5.31 -14.93
N PRO A 2 -5.89 4.91 -15.33
CA PRO A 2 -6.27 3.51 -15.18
C PRO A 2 -5.42 2.61 -16.07
N GLN A 3 -4.95 1.52 -15.49
CA GLN A 3 -4.26 0.46 -16.17
C GLN A 3 -5.17 -0.76 -16.19
N LYS A 4 -5.02 -1.58 -17.21
CA LYS A 4 -5.78 -2.82 -17.27
C LYS A 4 -5.21 -3.81 -16.27
N LEU A 5 -6.04 -4.21 -15.29
CA LEU A 5 -5.69 -5.22 -14.32
C LEU A 5 -6.10 -6.60 -14.82
N THR A 6 -5.17 -7.54 -14.72
CA THR A 6 -5.45 -8.94 -15.04
C THR A 6 -5.49 -9.72 -13.73
N PRO A 7 -6.64 -10.29 -13.34
CA PRO A 7 -6.73 -11.04 -12.10
C PRO A 7 -5.80 -12.25 -12.08
N VAL A 8 -5.29 -12.58 -10.89
CA VAL A 8 -4.43 -13.75 -10.69
C VAL A 8 -5.16 -14.73 -9.79
N PRO A 9 -5.46 -15.95 -10.27
CA PRO A 9 -6.12 -16.96 -9.43
C PRO A 9 -5.23 -17.35 -8.24
N LYS A 10 -5.86 -17.60 -7.11
CA LYS A 10 -5.19 -18.08 -5.90
C LYS A 10 -4.19 -17.11 -5.29
N ALA A 11 -4.21 -15.85 -5.70
CA ALA A 11 -3.41 -14.82 -5.05
C ALA A 11 -4.04 -14.44 -3.70
N PRO A 12 -3.27 -13.83 -2.78
CA PRO A 12 -3.85 -13.27 -1.55
C PRO A 12 -5.01 -12.32 -1.84
N SER A 13 -5.96 -12.24 -0.94
CA SER A 13 -7.20 -11.49 -1.17
C SER A 13 -6.96 -10.01 -1.46
N PHE A 14 -5.88 -9.42 -0.95
CA PHE A 14 -5.57 -8.01 -1.20
C PHE A 14 -4.88 -7.76 -2.55
N ILE A 15 -4.48 -8.82 -3.26
CA ILE A 15 -3.90 -8.69 -4.59
C ILE A 15 -5.03 -8.60 -5.61
N GLU A 16 -5.12 -7.45 -6.29
CA GLU A 16 -6.15 -7.23 -7.30
C GLU A 16 -5.81 -7.90 -8.62
N GLY A 17 -4.52 -8.08 -8.90
CA GLY A 17 -4.09 -8.66 -10.15
C GLY A 17 -2.71 -8.15 -10.52
N VAL A 18 -2.43 -8.17 -11.81
CA VAL A 18 -1.16 -7.68 -12.34
C VAL A 18 -1.42 -6.67 -13.45
N ILE A 19 -0.49 -5.75 -13.63
CA ILE A 19 -0.50 -4.84 -14.77
C ILE A 19 0.77 -5.03 -15.58
N ASN A 20 0.70 -4.69 -16.85
CA ASN A 20 1.88 -4.67 -17.70
C ASN A 20 2.33 -3.22 -17.82
N LEU A 21 3.53 -2.93 -17.33
CA LEU A 21 4.11 -1.61 -17.40
C LEU A 21 5.43 -1.71 -18.16
N ARG A 22 5.44 -1.23 -19.40
CA ARG A 22 6.63 -1.22 -20.26
C ARG A 22 7.26 -2.61 -20.39
N GLY A 23 6.43 -3.62 -20.56
CA GLY A 23 6.89 -4.99 -20.72
C GLY A 23 7.15 -5.74 -19.43
N SER A 24 7.05 -5.08 -18.29
CA SER A 24 7.20 -5.73 -16.97
C SER A 24 5.84 -6.03 -16.37
N VAL A 25 5.71 -7.23 -15.81
CA VAL A 25 4.50 -7.63 -15.10
C VAL A 25 4.65 -7.23 -13.64
N ILE A 26 3.74 -6.39 -13.18
CA ILE A 26 3.80 -5.81 -11.84
C ILE A 26 2.55 -6.20 -11.05
N PRO A 27 2.68 -6.85 -9.89
CA PRO A 27 1.52 -7.15 -9.05
C PRO A 27 0.96 -5.88 -8.44
N VAL A 28 -0.36 -5.83 -8.26
CA VAL A 28 -1.03 -4.67 -7.67
C VAL A 28 -1.76 -5.11 -6.41
N ALA A 29 -1.41 -4.47 -5.31
CA ALA A 29 -2.05 -4.68 -4.02
C ALA A 29 -3.06 -3.56 -3.76
N ASP A 30 -4.27 -3.95 -3.34
CA ASP A 30 -5.28 -2.97 -2.94
C ASP A 30 -5.05 -2.62 -1.46
N MET A 31 -4.55 -1.42 -1.22
CA MET A 31 -4.21 -0.99 0.14
C MET A 31 -5.44 -0.86 1.02
N ARG A 32 -6.60 -0.58 0.45
CA ARG A 32 -7.84 -0.52 1.22
C ARG A 32 -8.18 -1.89 1.81
N LYS A 33 -8.04 -2.93 1.00
CA LYS A 33 -8.25 -4.31 1.48
C LYS A 33 -7.21 -4.70 2.51
N ARG A 34 -5.96 -4.30 2.28
CA ARG A 34 -4.87 -4.64 3.21
C ARG A 34 -5.09 -4.01 4.58
N PHE A 35 -5.67 -2.81 4.64
CA PHE A 35 -5.96 -2.09 5.88
C PHE A 35 -7.39 -2.27 6.37
N ASP A 36 -8.18 -3.13 5.73
CA ASP A 36 -9.60 -3.35 6.07
C ASP A 36 -10.41 -2.06 6.05
N GLN A 37 -10.13 -1.21 5.08
CA GLN A 37 -10.87 0.04 4.93
C GLN A 37 -12.00 -0.11 3.92
N PRO A 38 -13.09 0.64 4.08
CA PRO A 38 -14.17 0.63 3.09
C PRO A 38 -13.65 1.08 1.72
N ILE A 39 -14.19 0.49 0.67
CA ILE A 39 -13.86 0.88 -0.69
C ILE A 39 -14.90 1.87 -1.17
N ASP A 40 -14.44 3.07 -1.54
CA ASP A 40 -15.32 4.11 -2.08
C ASP A 40 -15.80 3.68 -3.47
N GLU A 41 -17.10 3.85 -3.74
CA GLU A 41 -17.67 3.57 -5.06
C GLU A 41 -17.16 4.54 -6.11
N ASP A 42 -16.80 5.76 -5.73
CA ASP A 42 -16.24 6.74 -6.65
C ASP A 42 -14.76 6.42 -6.88
N THR A 43 -14.47 5.89 -8.06
CA THR A 43 -13.11 5.45 -8.41
C THR A 43 -12.35 6.45 -9.25
N ARG A 44 -12.91 7.65 -9.50
CA ARG A 44 -12.28 8.61 -10.41
C ARG A 44 -10.91 9.07 -9.98
N LYS A 45 -10.67 9.13 -8.67
CA LYS A 45 -9.39 9.57 -8.12
C LYS A 45 -8.44 8.43 -7.82
N ASN A 46 -8.89 7.19 -8.00
CA ASN A 46 -8.05 6.04 -7.71
C ASN A 46 -6.78 6.06 -8.54
N ARG A 47 -5.69 5.65 -7.93
CA ARG A 47 -4.37 5.63 -8.58
C ARG A 47 -3.64 4.37 -8.18
N ILE A 48 -2.74 3.95 -9.05
CA ILE A 48 -1.80 2.88 -8.74
C ILE A 48 -0.43 3.55 -8.60
N VAL A 49 0.11 3.47 -7.40
CA VAL A 49 1.43 4.03 -7.10
C VAL A 49 2.44 2.89 -7.24
N ILE A 50 3.45 3.08 -8.07
CA ILE A 50 4.48 2.06 -8.27
C ILE A 50 5.59 2.29 -7.26
N CYS A 51 5.89 1.26 -6.48
CA CYS A 51 6.93 1.30 -5.46
C CYS A 51 7.90 0.15 -5.66
N THR A 52 9.10 0.30 -5.14
CA THR A 52 10.07 -0.78 -5.09
C THR A 52 10.19 -1.24 -3.66
N LEU A 53 9.80 -2.48 -3.40
CA LEU A 53 9.89 -3.11 -2.08
C LEU A 53 10.67 -4.41 -2.22
N ALA A 54 11.66 -4.61 -1.37
CA ALA A 54 12.51 -5.80 -1.42
C ALA A 54 13.06 -6.05 -2.83
N LYS A 55 13.50 -4.99 -3.50
CA LYS A 55 14.06 -5.00 -4.86
C LYS A 55 13.07 -5.45 -5.94
N ARG A 56 11.79 -5.38 -5.67
CA ARG A 56 10.73 -5.69 -6.64
C ARG A 56 9.78 -4.53 -6.76
N ASN A 57 9.28 -4.31 -7.97
CA ASN A 57 8.25 -3.31 -8.19
C ASN A 57 6.90 -3.87 -7.83
N ILE A 58 6.10 -3.06 -7.15
CA ILE A 58 4.73 -3.40 -6.81
C ILE A 58 3.87 -2.15 -7.01
N GLY A 59 2.66 -2.36 -7.51
CA GLY A 59 1.68 -1.30 -7.61
C GLY A 59 0.80 -1.29 -6.37
N LEU A 60 0.54 -0.11 -5.85
CA LEU A 60 -0.34 0.07 -4.69
C LEU A 60 -1.59 0.81 -5.17
N LEU A 61 -2.73 0.13 -5.11
CA LEU A 61 -4.01 0.75 -5.47
C LEU A 61 -4.51 1.52 -4.26
N VAL A 62 -4.67 2.83 -4.44
CA VAL A 62 -5.11 3.74 -3.38
C VAL A 62 -6.26 4.58 -3.87
N ASP A 63 -7.03 5.15 -2.94
CA ASP A 63 -8.18 5.99 -3.28
C ASP A 63 -7.75 7.26 -3.99
N GLU A 64 -6.67 7.86 -3.55
CA GLU A 64 -6.24 9.15 -4.05
C GLU A 64 -4.78 9.39 -3.70
N VAL A 65 -4.07 10.08 -4.57
CA VAL A 65 -2.73 10.61 -4.28
C VAL A 65 -2.86 12.12 -4.22
N LYS A 66 -2.54 12.70 -3.08
CA LYS A 66 -2.66 14.15 -2.91
C LYS A 66 -1.35 14.87 -3.17
N GLU A 67 -0.38 14.68 -2.29
CA GLU A 67 0.89 15.38 -2.43
C GLU A 67 1.97 14.68 -1.63
N VAL A 68 3.22 15.01 -1.92
CA VAL A 68 4.36 14.56 -1.12
C VAL A 68 4.57 15.59 -0.02
N LYS A 69 4.56 15.12 1.23
CA LYS A 69 4.80 15.96 2.40
C LYS A 69 6.03 15.51 3.13
N ARG A 70 6.71 16.45 3.77
CA ARG A 70 7.87 16.16 4.59
C ARG A 70 7.56 16.48 6.05
N PHE A 71 7.97 15.59 6.94
CA PHE A 71 7.78 15.76 8.37
C PHE A 71 9.11 15.61 9.09
N THR A 72 9.35 16.46 10.07
CA THR A 72 10.49 16.30 10.96
C THR A 72 10.12 15.32 12.08
N ARG A 73 11.11 14.78 12.75
CA ARG A 73 10.84 13.86 13.87
C ARG A 73 10.01 14.51 14.97
N LYS A 74 10.15 15.81 15.16
CA LYS A 74 9.38 16.54 16.18
C LYS A 74 7.88 16.60 15.86
N GLU A 75 7.54 16.50 14.59
CA GLU A 75 6.15 16.54 14.15
C GLU A 75 5.46 15.18 14.26
N ILE A 76 6.21 14.13 14.55
CA ILE A 76 5.70 12.77 14.55
C ILE A 76 5.58 12.27 15.99
N ALA A 77 4.34 12.03 16.44
CA ALA A 77 4.08 11.44 17.73
C ALA A 77 4.12 9.91 17.60
N PRO A 78 4.45 9.18 18.68
CA PRO A 78 4.39 7.73 18.66
C PRO A 78 3.01 7.21 18.29
N SER A 79 2.95 5.98 17.79
CA SER A 79 1.68 5.36 17.45
C SER A 79 0.77 5.30 18.68
N PRO A 80 -0.55 5.55 18.50
CA PRO A 80 -1.48 5.48 19.61
C PRO A 80 -1.48 4.10 20.25
N GLN A 81 -1.65 4.07 21.58
CA GLN A 81 -1.62 2.80 22.32
C GLN A 81 -2.77 1.87 21.98
N PHE A 82 -3.85 2.39 21.42
CA PHE A 82 -4.97 1.54 21.03
C PHE A 82 -4.70 0.72 19.77
N ILE A 83 -3.63 1.02 19.03
CA ILE A 83 -3.22 0.21 17.89
C ILE A 83 -2.46 -1.00 18.41
N GLN A 84 -3.00 -2.19 18.16
CA GLN A 84 -2.48 -3.42 18.73
C GLN A 84 -2.30 -4.50 17.67
N GLY A 85 -1.55 -5.54 18.04
CA GLY A 85 -1.36 -6.70 17.19
C GLY A 85 -0.47 -6.38 16.01
N ALA A 86 -0.73 -7.05 14.89
CA ALA A 86 0.07 -6.90 13.68
C ALA A 86 0.07 -5.47 13.15
N GLN A 87 -0.99 -4.71 13.43
CA GLN A 87 -1.09 -3.33 12.96
C GLN A 87 -0.03 -2.43 13.59
N ALA A 88 0.36 -2.71 14.83
CA ALA A 88 1.35 -1.89 15.51
C ALA A 88 2.72 -1.95 14.85
N ASP A 89 3.02 -3.05 14.15
CA ASP A 89 4.35 -3.24 13.55
C ASP A 89 4.63 -2.30 12.41
N TYR A 90 3.61 -1.89 11.66
CA TYR A 90 3.84 -1.07 10.47
C TYR A 90 3.48 0.41 10.65
N PHE A 91 2.91 0.80 11.79
CA PHE A 91 2.67 2.22 12.05
C PHE A 91 3.93 2.86 12.63
N LEU A 92 4.40 3.91 11.95
CA LEU A 92 5.57 4.68 12.40
C LEU A 92 5.19 5.74 13.41
N GLY A 93 3.97 6.26 13.33
CA GLY A 93 3.52 7.30 14.22
C GLY A 93 2.41 8.13 13.61
N VAL A 94 2.07 9.21 14.27
CA VAL A 94 1.02 10.13 13.82
C VAL A 94 1.64 11.51 13.65
N ALA A 95 1.47 12.09 12.46
CA ALA A 95 1.88 13.46 12.20
C ALA A 95 0.64 14.35 12.24
N ARG A 96 0.79 15.53 12.83
CA ARG A 96 -0.27 16.52 12.83
C ARG A 96 0.18 17.72 12.03
N ARG A 97 -0.64 18.11 11.08
CA ARG A 97 -0.40 19.31 10.30
C ARG A 97 -1.74 20.03 10.11
N ASP A 98 -1.79 21.31 10.53
CA ASP A 98 -3.03 22.06 10.58
C ASP A 98 -4.05 21.28 11.44
N ASP A 99 -5.22 20.96 10.92
CA ASP A 99 -6.21 20.18 11.66
C ASP A 99 -6.21 18.72 11.27
N ASP A 100 -5.26 18.30 10.44
CA ASP A 100 -5.20 16.92 9.96
C ASP A 100 -4.33 16.04 10.84
N LEU A 101 -4.78 14.82 11.05
CA LEU A 101 -3.98 13.75 11.63
C LEU A 101 -3.61 12.78 10.53
N ILE A 102 -2.32 12.52 10.37
CA ILE A 102 -1.81 11.66 9.31
C ILE A 102 -1.12 10.47 9.95
N MET A 103 -1.66 9.29 9.67
CA MET A 103 -1.05 8.04 10.14
C MET A 103 0.08 7.66 9.19
N LEU A 104 1.29 7.53 9.73
CA LEU A 104 2.46 7.18 8.92
C LEU A 104 2.71 5.69 9.00
N VAL A 105 2.94 5.07 7.85
CA VAL A 105 3.15 3.63 7.78
C VAL A 105 4.47 3.30 7.09
N ASP A 106 5.06 2.18 7.49
CA ASP A 106 6.25 1.64 6.86
C ASP A 106 5.80 0.58 5.87
N LEU A 107 5.91 0.88 4.59
CA LEU A 107 5.44 -0.03 3.54
C LEU A 107 6.19 -1.36 3.55
N GLU A 108 7.46 -1.37 3.95
CA GLU A 108 8.20 -2.62 4.05
C GLU A 108 7.58 -3.56 5.08
N LYS A 109 6.97 -3.02 6.11
CA LYS A 109 6.34 -3.80 7.17
C LYS A 109 4.86 -4.06 6.96
N VAL A 110 4.22 -3.33 6.05
CA VAL A 110 2.81 -3.51 5.75
C VAL A 110 2.54 -4.93 5.25
N LEU A 111 3.45 -5.45 4.43
CA LEU A 111 3.34 -6.80 3.90
C LEU A 111 4.18 -7.74 4.77
N SER A 112 3.60 -8.90 5.12
CA SER A 112 4.33 -9.92 5.82
C SER A 112 5.38 -10.53 4.90
N SER A 113 6.34 -11.28 5.48
CA SER A 113 7.32 -11.99 4.67
C SER A 113 6.66 -12.96 3.69
N GLU A 114 5.59 -13.64 4.11
CA GLU A 114 4.84 -14.53 3.24
C GLU A 114 4.22 -13.79 2.08
N GLU A 115 3.60 -12.64 2.36
CA GLU A 115 2.99 -11.82 1.32
C GLU A 115 4.03 -11.34 0.31
N LYS A 116 5.21 -10.97 0.76
CA LYS A 116 6.29 -10.56 -0.12
C LYS A 116 6.76 -11.71 -1.01
N ILE A 117 6.83 -12.91 -0.48
CA ILE A 117 7.18 -14.10 -1.24
C ILE A 117 6.12 -14.38 -2.31
N GLU A 118 4.85 -14.27 -1.97
CA GLU A 118 3.78 -14.46 -2.93
C GLU A 118 3.84 -13.44 -4.06
N LEU A 119 4.13 -12.17 -3.72
CA LEU A 119 4.30 -11.14 -4.72
C LEU A 119 5.47 -11.43 -5.64
N HIS A 120 6.57 -11.92 -5.08
CA HIS A 120 7.74 -12.31 -5.86
C HIS A 120 7.39 -13.42 -6.86
N LYS A 121 6.62 -14.41 -6.44
CA LYS A 121 6.19 -15.50 -7.33
C LYS A 121 5.36 -15.01 -8.50
N LEU A 122 4.56 -13.96 -8.30
CA LEU A 122 3.75 -13.40 -9.37
C LEU A 122 4.57 -12.75 -10.47
N THR A 123 5.81 -12.39 -10.18
CA THR A 123 6.68 -11.69 -11.13
C THR A 123 7.81 -12.54 -11.68
N HIS A 124 7.92 -13.80 -11.23
CA HIS A 124 9.07 -14.66 -11.55
C HIS A 124 8.73 -16.03 -12.11
N ASP A 125 7.61 -16.19 -12.68
CA ASP A 125 7.29 -17.47 -13.29
C ASP A 125 7.98 -17.74 -14.58
#